data_62c2f1c8c7b39ca1d764abc0eb933926
#
_entry.id   62c2f1c8c7b39ca1d764abc0eb933926
#
_cell.length_a   1.000
_cell.length_b   1.000
_cell.length_c   1.000
_cell.angle_alpha   90.00
_cell.angle_beta   90.00
_cell.angle_gamma   90.00
#
_symmetry.space_group_name_H-M   'P 1'
#
loop_
_entity.id
_entity.type
_entity.pdbx_description
1 polymer ?
#
loop_
_entity_poly.entity_id
_entity_poly.type
_entity_poly.pdbx_seq_one_letter_code
_entity_poly.pdbx_strand_id
1 'polypeptide(L)'
;MCDVFSEQERDHYITMGEIGRIRKDIEREQIRLDPNDARSTRIWVETLQSEGNFICYKDKLDRPPDGSNLAEDVFFLCIQMKFQQDAFQRLGNAFLGVDATHNCTQYEGILLFTMMARDHWGKGT
;
A
#
# COMPACT_ATOMS: atom_id res chain seq x y z
N MET A 1 20.99 -44.56 9.55
CA MET A 1 21.02 -43.92 10.89
C MET A 1 20.06 -42.74 10.82
N CYS A 2 18.80 -42.98 11.20
CA CYS A 2 17.82 -41.89 11.25
C CYS A 2 17.90 -41.28 12.63
N ASP A 3 18.38 -40.06 12.72
CA ASP A 3 18.38 -39.32 13.97
C ASP A 3 16.94 -39.03 14.36
N VAL A 4 16.55 -39.66 15.42
CA VAL A 4 15.28 -39.43 16.09
C VAL A 4 15.44 -38.14 16.87
N PHE A 5 15.04 -37.02 16.27
CA PHE A 5 14.81 -35.79 17.04
C PHE A 5 13.71 -36.12 18.07
N SER A 6 13.98 -35.84 19.34
CA SER A 6 13.02 -36.04 20.40
C SER A 6 11.72 -35.26 20.12
N GLU A 7 10.56 -35.79 20.54
CA GLU A 7 9.28 -35.07 20.37
C GLU A 7 9.32 -33.65 20.94
N GLN A 8 10.11 -33.42 22.00
CA GLN A 8 10.34 -32.09 22.60
C GLN A 8 11.07 -31.10 21.69
N GLU A 9 11.94 -31.57 20.77
CA GLU A 9 12.61 -30.70 19.81
C GLU A 9 11.72 -30.31 18.63
N ARG A 10 10.69 -31.09 18.32
CA ARG A 10 9.73 -30.77 17.28
C ARG A 10 8.78 -29.61 17.64
N ASP A 11 8.55 -29.39 18.93
CA ASP A 11 7.71 -28.29 19.42
C ASP A 11 8.31 -26.90 19.20
N HIS A 12 9.57 -26.82 18.75
CA HIS A 12 10.25 -25.56 18.48
C HIS A 12 10.33 -25.19 17.00
N TYR A 13 9.85 -26.04 16.10
CA TYR A 13 9.82 -25.74 14.67
C TYR A 13 8.48 -25.14 14.25
N ILE A 14 8.55 -23.89 13.82
CA ILE A 14 7.39 -23.22 13.20
C ILE A 14 7.09 -23.90 11.86
N THR A 15 5.90 -24.44 11.72
CA THR A 15 5.44 -25.07 10.48
C THR A 15 5.00 -24.01 9.46
N MET A 16 5.02 -24.36 8.16
CA MET A 16 4.49 -23.49 7.11
C MET A 16 3.01 -23.16 7.31
N GLY A 17 2.24 -24.08 7.92
CA GLY A 17 0.85 -23.84 8.28
C GLY A 17 0.68 -22.79 9.38
N GLU A 18 1.58 -22.75 10.36
CA GLU A 18 1.59 -21.75 11.43
C GLU A 18 2.02 -20.38 10.90
N ILE A 19 3.01 -20.34 10.03
CA ILE A 19 3.40 -19.09 9.33
C ILE A 19 2.21 -18.54 8.53
N GLY A 20 1.51 -19.40 7.79
CA GLY A 20 0.34 -19.02 7.02
C GLY A 20 -0.81 -18.51 7.89
N ARG A 21 -1.02 -19.07 9.08
CA ARG A 21 -2.02 -18.61 10.04
C ARG A 21 -1.64 -17.26 10.64
N ILE A 22 -0.42 -17.12 11.15
CA ILE A 22 0.10 -15.86 11.69
C ILE A 22 0.01 -14.72 10.65
N ARG A 23 0.37 -15.00 9.40
CA ARG A 23 0.25 -14.02 8.32
C ARG A 23 -1.19 -13.57 8.11
N LYS A 24 -2.15 -14.49 8.09
CA LYS A 24 -3.58 -14.17 7.97
C LYS A 24 -4.12 -13.39 9.16
N ASP A 25 -3.63 -13.68 10.36
CA ASP A 25 -4.02 -12.96 11.58
C ASP A 25 -3.47 -11.52 11.55
N ILE A 26 -2.22 -11.33 11.14
CA ILE A 26 -1.64 -9.99 10.92
C ILE A 26 -2.42 -9.22 9.84
N GLU A 27 -2.73 -9.84 8.71
CA GLU A 27 -3.53 -9.21 7.65
C GLU A 27 -4.90 -8.78 8.17
N ARG A 28 -5.55 -9.63 8.97
CA ARG A 28 -6.87 -9.36 9.52
C ARG A 28 -6.87 -8.25 10.56
N GLU A 29 -5.88 -8.23 11.44
CA GLU A 29 -5.85 -7.31 12.59
C GLU A 29 -5.19 -5.97 12.28
N GLN A 30 -4.20 -5.95 11.39
CA GLN A 30 -3.37 -4.76 11.16
C GLN A 30 -3.56 -4.11 9.78
N ILE A 31 -3.93 -4.87 8.77
CA ILE A 31 -4.04 -4.37 7.40
C ILE A 31 -5.50 -4.20 7.00
N ARG A 32 -6.31 -5.21 7.24
CA ARG A 32 -7.72 -5.19 6.88
C ARG A 32 -8.56 -4.72 8.07
N LEU A 33 -8.81 -3.43 8.15
CA LEU A 33 -9.51 -2.79 9.27
C LEU A 33 -11.04 -3.03 9.25
N ASP A 34 -11.61 -3.47 8.13
CA ASP A 34 -13.02 -3.83 7.96
C ASP A 34 -13.14 -5.01 6.99
N PRO A 35 -14.11 -5.94 7.17
CA PRO A 35 -14.38 -7.00 6.21
C PRO A 35 -14.74 -6.50 4.81
N ASN A 36 -15.30 -5.29 4.70
CA ASN A 36 -15.54 -4.62 3.45
C ASN A 36 -14.32 -3.79 3.04
N ASP A 37 -13.72 -4.11 1.89
CA ASP A 37 -12.48 -3.49 1.43
C ASP A 37 -12.62 -1.97 1.20
N ALA A 38 -13.76 -1.50 0.72
CA ALA A 38 -14.00 -0.07 0.53
C ALA A 38 -14.04 0.69 1.87
N ARG A 39 -14.66 0.09 2.90
CA ARG A 39 -14.66 0.66 4.25
C ARG A 39 -13.27 0.63 4.86
N SER A 40 -12.56 -0.48 4.74
CA SER A 40 -11.19 -0.61 5.23
C SER A 40 -10.27 0.43 4.59
N THR A 41 -10.39 0.63 3.28
CA THR A 41 -9.64 1.68 2.56
C THR A 41 -9.98 3.07 3.08
N ARG A 42 -11.25 3.37 3.32
CA ARG A 42 -11.70 4.66 3.85
C ARG A 42 -11.13 4.94 5.24
N ILE A 43 -11.13 3.95 6.14
CA ILE A 43 -10.50 4.06 7.47
C ILE A 43 -9.01 4.36 7.35
N TRP A 44 -8.29 3.68 6.46
CA TRP A 44 -6.88 3.96 6.19
C TRP A 44 -6.65 5.38 5.67
N VAL A 45 -7.47 5.84 4.73
CA VAL A 45 -7.41 7.21 4.20
C VAL A 45 -7.57 8.24 5.31
N GLU A 46 -8.59 8.10 6.14
CA GLU A 46 -8.85 9.01 7.26
C GLU A 46 -7.71 9.01 8.28
N THR A 47 -7.17 7.85 8.61
CA THR A 47 -6.04 7.71 9.53
C THR A 47 -4.80 8.42 8.98
N LEU A 48 -4.41 8.14 7.76
CA LEU A 48 -3.23 8.74 7.11
C LEU A 48 -3.38 10.25 6.92
N GLN A 49 -4.58 10.73 6.62
CA GLN A 49 -4.86 12.18 6.55
C GLN A 49 -4.69 12.85 7.92
N SER A 50 -5.16 12.21 8.98
CA SER A 50 -5.03 12.74 10.35
C SER A 50 -3.58 12.85 10.82
N GLU A 51 -2.69 12.03 10.26
CA GLU A 51 -1.23 12.05 10.48
C GLU A 51 -0.50 13.12 9.66
N GLY A 52 -1.21 13.91 8.85
CA GLY A 52 -0.66 15.00 8.04
C GLY A 52 -0.08 14.56 6.71
N ASN A 53 -0.40 13.36 6.23
CA ASN A 53 -0.03 12.90 4.91
C ASN A 53 -0.96 13.48 3.84
N PHE A 54 -0.46 13.66 2.61
CA PHE A 54 -1.29 14.03 1.48
C PHE A 54 -1.99 12.79 0.93
N ILE A 55 -3.31 12.81 0.96
CA ILE A 55 -4.13 11.74 0.40
C ILE A 55 -5.22 12.38 -0.48
N CYS A 56 -5.33 11.87 -1.71
CA CYS A 56 -6.47 12.14 -2.57
C CYS A 56 -7.17 10.81 -2.86
N TYR A 57 -8.41 10.70 -2.44
CA TYR A 57 -9.18 9.47 -2.52
C TYR A 57 -10.55 9.72 -3.14
N LYS A 58 -10.94 8.84 -4.04
CA LYS A 58 -12.27 8.76 -4.63
C LYS A 58 -12.67 7.29 -4.79
N ASP A 59 -13.73 6.88 -4.14
CA ASP A 59 -14.37 5.59 -4.41
C ASP A 59 -15.20 5.66 -5.70
N LYS A 60 -15.49 4.51 -6.29
CA LYS A 60 -16.33 4.39 -7.50
C LYS A 60 -17.70 5.03 -7.34
N LEU A 61 -18.24 5.02 -6.12
CA LEU A 61 -19.56 5.57 -5.80
C LEU A 61 -19.52 7.04 -5.36
N ASP A 62 -18.34 7.61 -5.15
CA ASP A 62 -18.20 8.99 -4.74
C ASP A 62 -18.23 9.93 -5.96
N ARG A 63 -18.78 11.13 -5.76
CA ARG A 63 -18.72 12.18 -6.78
C ARG A 63 -17.26 12.62 -7.00
N PRO A 64 -16.83 12.81 -8.26
CA PRO A 64 -15.51 13.36 -8.53
C PRO A 64 -15.31 14.71 -7.85
N PRO A 65 -14.08 15.02 -7.37
CA PRO A 65 -13.78 16.35 -6.86
C PRO A 65 -14.02 17.44 -7.89
N ASP A 66 -14.53 18.57 -7.44
CA ASP A 66 -14.80 19.71 -8.31
C ASP A 66 -13.53 20.17 -9.06
N GLY A 67 -13.63 20.34 -10.37
CA GLY A 67 -12.52 20.69 -11.23
C GLY A 67 -11.60 19.55 -11.63
N SER A 68 -11.87 18.31 -11.20
CA SER A 68 -11.17 17.13 -11.68
C SER A 68 -11.78 16.61 -13.00
N ASN A 69 -10.94 15.97 -13.83
CA ASN A 69 -11.38 15.26 -15.02
C ASN A 69 -11.62 13.77 -14.77
N LEU A 70 -11.80 13.37 -13.52
CA LEU A 70 -12.07 11.97 -13.16
C LEU A 70 -13.49 11.61 -13.55
N ALA A 71 -13.67 10.43 -14.16
CA ALA A 71 -14.98 9.89 -14.44
C ALA A 71 -15.71 9.46 -13.14
N GLU A 72 -17.05 9.41 -13.19
CA GLU A 72 -17.86 9.10 -12.00
C GLU A 72 -17.60 7.70 -11.44
N ASP A 73 -17.35 6.72 -12.29
CA ASP A 73 -17.18 5.30 -11.94
C ASP A 73 -15.71 4.89 -11.70
N VAL A 74 -14.80 5.85 -11.63
CA VAL A 74 -13.37 5.58 -11.43
C VAL A 74 -13.03 5.53 -9.95
N PHE A 75 -12.29 4.49 -9.55
CA PHE A 75 -11.56 4.45 -8.28
C PHE A 75 -10.24 5.20 -8.44
N PHE A 76 -9.95 6.09 -7.51
CA PHE A 76 -8.68 6.82 -7.47
C PHE A 76 -8.16 6.92 -6.04
N LEU A 77 -6.90 6.55 -5.85
CA LEU A 77 -6.20 6.70 -4.58
C LEU A 77 -4.77 7.18 -4.85
N CYS A 78 -4.44 8.36 -4.37
CA CYS A 78 -3.10 8.91 -4.38
C CYS A 78 -2.63 9.11 -2.95
N ILE A 79 -1.45 8.60 -2.63
CA ILE A 79 -0.83 8.70 -1.30
C ILE A 79 0.54 9.31 -1.46
N GLN A 80 0.82 10.35 -0.68
CA GLN A 80 2.15 10.92 -0.52
C GLN A 80 2.41 11.17 0.95
N MET A 81 3.31 10.39 1.52
CA MET A 81 3.69 10.52 2.92
C MET A 81 4.45 11.83 3.12
N LYS A 82 4.42 12.37 4.35
CA LYS A 82 5.06 13.65 4.66
C LYS A 82 6.54 13.69 4.28
N PHE A 83 7.29 12.64 4.57
CA PHE A 83 8.72 12.57 4.18
C PHE A 83 8.92 12.55 2.66
N GLN A 84 7.98 11.98 1.90
CA GLN A 84 7.99 11.97 0.44
C GLN A 84 7.69 13.37 -0.13
N GLN A 85 6.79 14.12 0.51
CA GLN A 85 6.52 15.52 0.15
C GLN A 85 7.78 16.37 0.31
N ASP A 86 8.47 16.23 1.45
CA ASP A 86 9.71 16.95 1.73
C ASP A 86 10.84 16.58 0.74
N ALA A 87 10.95 15.30 0.39
CA ALA A 87 11.90 14.83 -0.62
C ALA A 87 11.55 15.38 -2.01
N PHE A 88 10.28 15.35 -2.38
CA PHE A 88 9.80 15.85 -3.66
C PHE A 88 10.03 17.36 -3.83
N GLN A 89 9.79 18.15 -2.78
CA GLN A 89 10.05 19.59 -2.80
C GLN A 89 11.53 19.92 -3.02
N ARG A 90 12.43 19.10 -2.47
CA ARG A 90 13.89 19.29 -2.61
C ARG A 90 14.45 18.79 -3.92
N LEU A 91 13.93 17.71 -4.46
CA LEU A 91 14.54 16.95 -5.54
C LEU A 91 13.71 16.95 -6.84
N GLY A 92 12.41 17.21 -6.76
CA GLY A 92 11.49 17.09 -7.89
C GLY A 92 11.73 18.07 -9.06
N ASN A 93 12.46 19.15 -8.83
CA ASN A 93 12.78 20.13 -9.86
C ASN A 93 13.89 19.64 -10.83
N ALA A 94 14.68 18.65 -10.45
CA ALA A 94 15.79 18.16 -11.25
C ALA A 94 15.35 17.05 -12.22
N PHE A 95 14.58 16.09 -11.73
CA PHE A 95 14.07 14.97 -12.51
C PHE A 95 12.88 14.32 -11.82
N LEU A 96 11.85 14.04 -12.59
CA LEU A 96 10.68 13.28 -12.17
C LEU A 96 10.46 12.12 -13.11
N GLY A 97 10.50 10.90 -12.60
CA GLY A 97 10.13 9.69 -13.30
C GLY A 97 8.72 9.25 -12.93
N VAL A 98 7.94 8.78 -13.88
CA VAL A 98 6.62 8.17 -13.66
C VAL A 98 6.62 6.80 -14.30
N ASP A 99 6.23 5.79 -13.54
CA ASP A 99 6.08 4.42 -14.01
C ASP A 99 4.67 3.91 -13.72
N ALA A 100 4.15 3.09 -14.63
CA ALA A 100 2.83 2.47 -14.50
C ALA A 100 2.97 0.94 -14.51
N THR A 101 2.51 0.30 -13.46
CA THR A 101 2.57 -1.14 -13.30
C THR A 101 1.16 -1.73 -13.36
N HIS A 102 0.99 -2.75 -14.22
CA HIS A 102 -0.25 -3.49 -14.38
C HIS A 102 -0.26 -4.73 -13.49
N ASN A 103 -1.46 -5.21 -13.16
CA ASN A 103 -1.67 -6.48 -12.44
C ASN A 103 -0.94 -6.58 -11.09
N CYS A 104 -0.75 -5.46 -10.41
CA CYS A 104 -0.12 -5.42 -9.08
C CYS A 104 -1.12 -5.61 -7.94
N THR A 105 -2.42 -5.64 -8.23
CA THR A 105 -3.50 -5.87 -7.26
C THR A 105 -4.35 -7.06 -7.69
N GLN A 106 -5.13 -7.61 -6.75
CA GLN A 106 -6.14 -8.64 -7.04
C GLN A 106 -7.36 -8.10 -7.80
N TYR A 107 -7.48 -6.79 -7.93
CA TYR A 107 -8.61 -6.14 -8.63
C TYR A 107 -8.25 -5.87 -10.07
N GLU A 108 -9.09 -6.35 -10.98
CA GLU A 108 -8.92 -6.15 -12.42
C GLU A 108 -9.05 -4.68 -12.80
N GLY A 109 -8.18 -4.21 -13.69
CA GLY A 109 -8.22 -2.85 -14.22
C GLY A 109 -7.63 -1.76 -13.32
N ILE A 110 -7.09 -2.10 -12.14
CA ILE A 110 -6.37 -1.13 -11.31
C ILE A 110 -4.91 -1.04 -11.74
N LEU A 111 -4.48 0.18 -12.05
CA LEU A 111 -3.09 0.51 -12.36
C LEU A 111 -2.43 1.15 -11.14
N LEU A 112 -1.20 0.75 -10.86
CA LEU A 112 -0.34 1.42 -9.90
C LEU A 112 0.58 2.41 -10.64
N PHE A 113 0.44 3.69 -10.34
CA PHE A 113 1.38 4.72 -10.79
C PHE A 113 2.36 5.04 -9.66
N THR A 114 3.64 4.97 -9.95
CA THR A 114 4.71 5.36 -9.03
C THR A 114 5.42 6.58 -9.58
N MET A 115 5.55 7.63 -8.75
CA MET A 115 6.33 8.81 -9.07
C MET A 115 7.62 8.80 -8.28
N MET A 116 8.74 9.02 -8.95
CA MET A 116 10.09 9.03 -8.37
C MET A 116 10.79 10.33 -8.66
N ALA A 117 11.39 10.93 -7.65
CA ALA A 117 12.36 12.00 -7.81
C ALA A 117 13.78 11.39 -7.79
N ARG A 118 14.73 12.03 -8.48
CA ARG A 118 16.13 11.60 -8.50
C ARG A 118 16.94 12.46 -7.55
N ASP A 119 17.72 11.84 -6.67
CA ASP A 119 18.66 12.53 -5.80
C ASP A 119 19.92 13.01 -6.59
N HIS A 120 20.76 13.78 -5.92
CA HIS A 120 21.99 14.28 -6.53
C HIS A 120 23.06 13.18 -6.80
N TRP A 121 22.86 11.98 -6.25
CA TRP A 121 23.67 10.79 -6.53
C TRP A 121 23.16 10.00 -7.73
N GLY A 122 22.05 10.42 -8.32
CA GLY A 122 21.43 9.75 -9.44
C GLY A 122 20.60 8.53 -9.08
N LYS A 123 20.27 8.35 -7.80
CA LYS A 123 19.35 7.29 -7.32
C LYS A 123 17.93 7.83 -7.24
N GLY A 124 16.95 6.99 -7.60
CA GLY A 124 15.54 7.29 -7.41
C GLY A 124 15.13 7.13 -5.94
N THR A 125 14.26 7.97 -5.46
CA THR A 125 13.60 7.89 -4.14
C THR A 125 12.10 7.90 -4.29
#